data_05adf48b395c892a3fa383f11fa90bbc
#
_entry.id   05adf48b395c892a3fa383f11fa90bbc
#
_cell.length_a   1.000
_cell.length_b   1.000
_cell.length_c   1.000
_cell.angle_alpha   90.00
_cell.angle_beta   90.00
_cell.angle_gamma   90.00
#
_symmetry.space_group_name_H-M   'P 1'
#
loop_
_entity.id
_entity.type
_entity.pdbx_description
1 polymer ?
#
loop_
_entity_poly.entity_id
_entity_poly.type
_entity_poly.pdbx_seq_one_letter_code
_entity_poly.pdbx_strand_id
1 'polypeptide(L)'
;MSVNVKNLSKYYQKKRVLDNINFNLKKGEIVGFLGPNGAGKSTLMKIICSYIKQDSGTVLVCGKDSLKESKKIKEKLGFLSENNPLYDYMYVIEFLNFIKCIHKKDNSYLMKVIELTDLKTVLNKKIETLSKGFRQRVGIAQALIHDPEVIILDEPTSGLDPNQLINIRKLLLSIVKDKCILFSSHILQEVESICDRIIIIHKGKIILDKYKEDFKISIEETFKELINK
;
A
#
# COMPACT_ATOMS: atom_id res chain seq x y z
N MET A 1 1.59 -5.82 16.74
CA MET A 1 2.20 -4.94 15.72
C MET A 1 2.27 -5.70 14.41
N SER A 2 1.68 -5.15 13.36
CA SER A 2 1.68 -5.79 12.04
C SER A 2 2.98 -5.49 11.27
N VAL A 3 3.50 -4.26 11.37
CA VAL A 3 4.80 -3.87 10.82
C VAL A 3 5.60 -3.11 11.88
N ASN A 4 6.90 -3.34 11.95
CA ASN A 4 7.81 -2.61 12.84
C ASN A 4 9.10 -2.30 12.09
N VAL A 5 9.41 -1.04 11.93
CA VAL A 5 10.61 -0.53 11.26
C VAL A 5 11.46 0.21 12.28
N LYS A 6 12.74 -0.20 12.42
CA LYS A 6 13.68 0.40 13.38
C LYS A 6 15.02 0.71 12.72
N ASN A 7 15.44 1.98 12.85
CA ASN A 7 16.72 2.51 12.39
C ASN A 7 17.06 2.15 10.94
N LEU A 8 16.01 2.07 10.10
CA LEU A 8 16.15 1.65 8.70
C LEU A 8 16.85 2.71 7.88
N SER A 9 17.94 2.33 7.20
CA SER A 9 18.57 3.16 6.18
C SER A 9 18.78 2.40 4.88
N LYS A 10 18.72 3.15 3.76
CA LYS A 10 18.92 2.62 2.41
C LYS A 10 19.73 3.57 1.56
N TYR A 11 20.70 3.00 0.85
CA TYR A 11 21.54 3.71 -0.11
C TYR A 11 21.36 3.12 -1.50
N TYR A 12 21.39 3.96 -2.52
CA TYR A 12 21.64 3.55 -3.90
C TYR A 12 22.96 4.20 -4.35
N GLN A 13 23.96 3.37 -4.56
CA GLN A 13 25.33 3.82 -4.74
C GLN A 13 25.79 4.69 -3.56
N LYS A 14 26.10 5.98 -3.78
CA LYS A 14 26.51 6.95 -2.74
C LYS A 14 25.34 7.80 -2.20
N LYS A 15 24.13 7.69 -2.79
CA LYS A 15 22.99 8.49 -2.40
C LYS A 15 22.17 7.78 -1.33
N ARG A 16 22.07 8.40 -0.15
CA ARG A 16 21.14 7.96 0.91
C ARG A 16 19.71 8.29 0.49
N VAL A 17 18.86 7.29 0.39
CA VAL A 17 17.43 7.42 0.01
C VAL A 17 16.51 7.30 1.22
N LEU A 18 16.90 6.50 2.23
CA LEU A 18 16.22 6.43 3.52
C LEU A 18 17.26 6.61 4.63
N ASP A 19 16.93 7.41 5.62
CA ASP A 19 17.81 7.81 6.70
C ASP A 19 17.15 7.61 8.06
N ASN A 20 17.56 6.55 8.78
CA ASN A 20 17.14 6.24 10.15
C ASN A 20 15.61 6.25 10.34
N ILE A 21 14.89 5.57 9.47
CA ILE A 21 13.43 5.47 9.50
C ILE A 21 12.97 4.60 10.68
N ASN A 22 12.05 5.15 11.46
CA ASN A 22 11.47 4.49 12.63
C ASN A 22 9.96 4.70 12.65
N PHE A 23 9.15 3.64 12.58
CA PHE A 23 7.71 3.67 12.81
C PHE A 23 7.17 2.26 12.99
N ASN A 24 5.93 2.16 13.42
CA ASN A 24 5.20 0.90 13.49
C ASN A 24 3.80 1.05 12.92
N LEU A 25 3.22 -0.07 12.48
CA LEU A 25 1.83 -0.15 12.02
C LEU A 25 1.08 -1.18 12.85
N LYS A 26 -0.18 -0.88 13.20
CA LYS A 26 -1.04 -1.74 14.00
C LYS A 26 -2.17 -2.32 13.13
N LYS A 27 -2.79 -3.39 13.60
CA LYS A 27 -4.02 -3.92 13.03
C LYS A 27 -5.17 -2.95 13.30
N GLY A 28 -6.06 -2.79 12.35
CA GLY A 28 -7.24 -1.93 12.47
C GLY A 28 -6.99 -0.46 12.10
N GLU A 29 -5.79 -0.09 11.58
CA GLU A 29 -5.49 1.28 11.17
C GLU A 29 -5.18 1.39 9.67
N ILE A 30 -5.59 2.50 9.05
CA ILE A 30 -5.14 2.95 7.74
C ILE A 30 -4.14 4.08 7.97
N VAL A 31 -2.89 3.83 7.60
CA VAL A 31 -1.81 4.81 7.74
C VAL A 31 -1.48 5.41 6.38
N GLY A 32 -1.62 6.73 6.28
CA GLY A 32 -1.25 7.52 5.11
C GLY A 32 0.24 7.84 5.12
N PHE A 33 0.93 7.49 4.04
CA PHE A 33 2.35 7.79 3.86
C PHE A 33 2.49 8.91 2.83
N LEU A 34 2.57 10.15 3.31
CA LEU A 34 2.56 11.37 2.51
C LEU A 34 3.99 11.88 2.26
N GLY A 35 4.25 12.37 1.07
CA GLY A 35 5.52 13.03 0.74
C GLY A 35 5.69 13.26 -0.75
N PRO A 36 6.58 14.18 -1.16
CA PRO A 36 6.83 14.47 -2.57
C PRO A 36 7.43 13.27 -3.30
N ASN A 37 7.42 13.34 -4.64
CA ASN A 37 8.08 12.33 -5.47
C ASN A 37 9.58 12.31 -5.16
N GLY A 38 10.15 11.10 -5.08
CA GLY A 38 11.56 10.92 -4.71
C GLY A 38 11.85 11.01 -3.20
N ALA A 39 10.87 11.22 -2.33
CA ALA A 39 11.08 11.26 -0.87
C ALA A 39 11.47 9.92 -0.23
N GLY A 40 11.31 8.79 -0.96
CA GLY A 40 11.65 7.45 -0.48
C GLY A 40 10.46 6.52 -0.21
N LYS A 41 9.21 6.95 -0.47
CA LYS A 41 7.98 6.18 -0.21
C LYS A 41 8.04 4.77 -0.80
N SER A 42 8.13 4.67 -2.13
CA SER A 42 8.13 3.37 -2.83
C SER A 42 9.35 2.50 -2.48
N THR A 43 10.50 3.12 -2.17
CA THR A 43 11.68 2.39 -1.68
C THR A 43 11.40 1.72 -0.33
N LEU A 44 10.83 2.46 0.61
CA LEU A 44 10.45 1.92 1.92
C LEU A 44 9.42 0.80 1.81
N MET A 45 8.37 1.01 1.01
CA MET A 45 7.34 -0.01 0.78
C MET A 45 7.92 -1.30 0.18
N LYS A 46 8.83 -1.19 -0.81
CA LYS A 46 9.52 -2.34 -1.39
C LYS A 46 10.40 -3.08 -0.38
N ILE A 47 11.01 -2.38 0.59
CA ILE A 47 11.76 -3.02 1.68
C ILE A 47 10.81 -3.77 2.61
N ILE A 48 9.70 -3.18 3.02
CA ILE A 48 8.69 -3.85 3.88
C ILE A 48 8.15 -5.11 3.17
N CYS A 49 7.91 -5.03 1.86
CA CYS A 49 7.49 -6.17 1.04
C CYS A 49 8.61 -7.20 0.77
N SER A 50 9.82 -6.98 1.28
CA SER A 50 11.01 -7.84 1.02
C SER A 50 11.35 -7.97 -0.47
N TYR A 51 11.07 -6.96 -1.29
CA TYR A 51 11.52 -6.91 -2.70
C TYR A 51 12.94 -6.39 -2.83
N ILE A 52 13.34 -5.45 -1.94
CA ILE A 52 14.71 -4.93 -1.86
C ILE A 52 15.20 -4.99 -0.42
N LYS A 53 16.51 -5.13 -0.24
CA LYS A 53 17.13 -5.20 1.08
C LYS A 53 17.49 -3.81 1.57
N GLN A 54 17.30 -3.56 2.87
CA GLN A 54 17.88 -2.42 3.57
C GLN A 54 19.39 -2.59 3.75
N ASP A 55 20.08 -1.47 3.96
CA ASP A 55 21.53 -1.51 4.23
C ASP A 55 21.81 -1.51 5.74
N SER A 56 20.90 -0.93 6.55
CA SER A 56 20.96 -1.03 8.03
C SER A 56 19.56 -0.99 8.64
N GLY A 57 19.46 -1.33 9.92
CA GLY A 57 18.22 -1.37 10.66
C GLY A 57 17.46 -2.68 10.52
N THR A 58 16.25 -2.74 11.07
CA THR A 58 15.41 -3.94 11.12
C THR A 58 14.00 -3.63 10.64
N VAL A 59 13.44 -4.53 9.83
CA VAL A 59 12.04 -4.50 9.40
C VAL A 59 11.40 -5.84 9.74
N LEU A 60 10.38 -5.80 10.58
CA LEU A 60 9.58 -6.96 10.94
C LEU A 60 8.16 -6.79 10.39
N VAL A 61 7.65 -7.80 9.71
CA VAL A 61 6.27 -7.88 9.21
C VAL A 61 5.61 -9.12 9.81
N CYS A 62 4.54 -8.94 10.57
CA CYS A 62 3.88 -10.02 11.33
C CYS A 62 4.89 -10.85 12.15
N GLY A 63 5.89 -10.18 12.77
CA GLY A 63 6.95 -10.80 13.54
C GLY A 63 8.05 -11.49 12.73
N LYS A 64 8.03 -11.39 11.39
CA LYS A 64 9.01 -12.00 10.47
C LYS A 64 10.00 -10.96 9.96
N ASP A 65 11.29 -11.32 9.96
CA ASP A 65 12.37 -10.45 9.49
C ASP A 65 12.39 -10.38 7.95
N SER A 66 12.38 -9.16 7.41
CA SER A 66 12.33 -8.91 5.96
C SER A 66 13.54 -9.45 5.19
N LEU A 67 14.70 -9.58 5.84
CA LEU A 67 15.91 -10.12 5.21
C LEU A 67 15.95 -11.65 5.20
N LYS A 68 15.34 -12.29 6.21
CA LYS A 68 15.49 -13.73 6.46
C LYS A 68 14.26 -14.55 6.05
N GLU A 69 13.07 -13.96 6.15
CA GLU A 69 11.81 -14.70 6.01
C GLU A 69 10.88 -14.15 4.91
N SER A 70 11.48 -13.67 3.82
CA SER A 70 10.76 -13.02 2.70
C SER A 70 9.56 -13.82 2.19
N LYS A 71 9.67 -15.16 2.06
CA LYS A 71 8.56 -16.01 1.60
C LYS A 71 7.36 -15.95 2.57
N LYS A 72 7.61 -16.07 3.88
CA LYS A 72 6.55 -16.02 4.90
C LYS A 72 5.89 -14.65 4.99
N ILE A 73 6.67 -13.58 4.73
CA ILE A 73 6.12 -12.22 4.66
C ILE A 73 5.17 -12.09 3.47
N LYS A 74 5.56 -12.55 2.28
CA LYS A 74 4.72 -12.49 1.08
C LYS A 74 3.43 -13.28 1.18
N GLU A 75 3.36 -14.30 2.04
CA GLU A 75 2.15 -15.03 2.36
C GLU A 75 1.15 -14.21 3.20
N LYS A 76 1.63 -13.21 3.94
CA LYS A 76 0.86 -12.38 4.88
C LYS A 76 0.69 -10.93 4.44
N LEU A 77 1.30 -10.54 3.32
CA LEU A 77 1.35 -9.17 2.85
C LEU A 77 0.86 -9.08 1.42
N GLY A 78 -0.18 -8.26 1.19
CA GLY A 78 -0.63 -7.84 -0.13
C GLY A 78 0.04 -6.54 -0.56
N PHE A 79 0.49 -6.48 -1.80
CA PHE A 79 1.16 -5.29 -2.33
C PHE A 79 0.60 -4.88 -3.69
N LEU A 80 0.16 -3.63 -3.78
CA LEU A 80 -0.11 -2.94 -5.03
C LEU A 80 1.00 -1.93 -5.27
N SER A 81 1.77 -2.12 -6.34
CA SER A 81 2.79 -1.14 -6.75
C SER A 81 2.17 -0.04 -7.62
N GLU A 82 2.79 1.14 -7.64
CA GLU A 82 2.37 2.30 -8.45
C GLU A 82 2.12 1.94 -9.92
N ASN A 83 3.02 1.17 -10.54
CA ASN A 83 2.89 0.78 -11.95
C ASN A 83 1.85 -0.31 -12.20
N ASN A 84 1.35 -0.98 -11.14
CA ASN A 84 0.34 -2.03 -11.21
C ASN A 84 0.56 -3.01 -12.38
N PRO A 85 1.65 -3.81 -12.41
CA PRO A 85 2.00 -4.69 -13.52
C PRO A 85 1.04 -5.87 -13.60
N LEU A 86 0.06 -5.80 -14.49
CA LEU A 86 -0.93 -6.82 -14.78
C LEU A 86 -0.57 -7.56 -16.08
N TYR A 87 -1.09 -8.78 -16.28
CA TYR A 87 -0.96 -9.51 -17.53
C TYR A 87 -2.03 -9.08 -18.50
N ASP A 88 -1.71 -8.08 -19.34
CA ASP A 88 -2.65 -7.33 -20.19
C ASP A 88 -3.45 -8.23 -21.14
N TYR A 89 -2.86 -9.30 -21.68
CA TYR A 89 -3.49 -10.25 -22.59
C TYR A 89 -4.50 -11.22 -21.94
N MET A 90 -4.48 -11.33 -20.57
CA MET A 90 -5.39 -12.21 -19.85
C MET A 90 -6.76 -11.57 -19.64
N TYR A 91 -7.82 -12.39 -19.58
CA TYR A 91 -9.08 -11.97 -19.02
C TYR A 91 -8.98 -11.75 -17.50
N VAL A 92 -9.78 -10.82 -16.97
CA VAL A 92 -9.75 -10.53 -15.51
C VAL A 92 -9.94 -11.77 -14.68
N ILE A 93 -10.93 -12.62 -15.03
CA ILE A 93 -11.22 -13.85 -14.29
C ILE A 93 -10.07 -14.88 -14.37
N GLU A 94 -9.41 -14.96 -15.50
CA GLU A 94 -8.25 -15.86 -15.68
C GLU A 94 -7.08 -15.39 -14.82
N PHE A 95 -6.77 -14.10 -14.85
CA PHE A 95 -5.72 -13.52 -14.03
C PHE A 95 -5.97 -13.73 -12.54
N LEU A 96 -7.18 -13.44 -12.06
CA LEU A 96 -7.52 -13.63 -10.65
C LEU A 96 -7.50 -15.11 -10.24
N ASN A 97 -7.94 -16.04 -11.10
CA ASN A 97 -7.81 -17.47 -10.87
C ASN A 97 -6.35 -17.91 -10.81
N PHE A 98 -5.50 -17.40 -11.69
CA PHE A 98 -4.08 -17.68 -11.69
C PHE A 98 -3.44 -17.27 -10.34
N ILE A 99 -3.70 -16.05 -9.86
CA ILE A 99 -3.20 -15.59 -8.55
C ILE A 99 -3.75 -16.45 -7.40
N LYS A 100 -5.06 -16.76 -7.44
CA LYS A 100 -5.69 -17.67 -6.46
C LYS A 100 -4.98 -19.02 -6.39
N CYS A 101 -4.66 -19.61 -7.53
CA CYS A 101 -3.96 -20.91 -7.59
C CYS A 101 -2.56 -20.85 -6.99
N ILE A 102 -1.79 -19.77 -7.26
CA ILE A 102 -0.47 -19.55 -6.65
C ILE A 102 -0.56 -19.57 -5.13
N HIS A 103 -1.60 -18.93 -4.56
CA HIS A 103 -1.80 -18.82 -3.12
C HIS A 103 -2.64 -19.96 -2.53
N LYS A 104 -3.04 -20.96 -3.33
CA LYS A 104 -3.82 -22.14 -2.92
C LYS A 104 -5.11 -21.78 -2.18
N LYS A 105 -5.79 -20.72 -2.61
CA LYS A 105 -7.08 -20.28 -2.06
C LYS A 105 -8.24 -20.94 -2.81
N ASP A 106 -9.40 -21.04 -2.15
CA ASP A 106 -10.61 -21.58 -2.73
C ASP A 106 -11.41 -20.58 -3.57
N ASN A 107 -12.46 -21.08 -4.25
CA ASN A 107 -13.30 -20.23 -5.09
C ASN A 107 -14.21 -19.30 -4.27
N SER A 108 -14.59 -19.66 -3.06
CA SER A 108 -15.47 -18.83 -2.23
C SER A 108 -14.77 -17.51 -1.88
N TYR A 109 -13.48 -17.58 -1.57
CA TYR A 109 -12.70 -16.40 -1.26
C TYR A 109 -12.45 -15.53 -2.50
N LEU A 110 -12.20 -16.14 -3.66
CA LEU A 110 -12.10 -15.43 -4.93
C LEU A 110 -13.38 -14.61 -5.22
N MET A 111 -14.55 -15.24 -5.07
CA MET A 111 -15.83 -14.56 -5.30
C MET A 111 -16.04 -13.40 -4.33
N LYS A 112 -15.67 -13.56 -3.06
CA LYS A 112 -15.69 -12.48 -2.07
C LYS A 112 -14.81 -11.30 -2.49
N VAL A 113 -13.58 -11.56 -2.97
CA VAL A 113 -12.67 -10.50 -3.43
C VAL A 113 -13.22 -9.79 -4.67
N ILE A 114 -13.78 -10.54 -5.64
CA ILE A 114 -14.42 -9.99 -6.85
C ILE A 114 -15.58 -9.04 -6.46
N GLU A 115 -16.37 -9.43 -5.47
CA GLU A 115 -17.48 -8.60 -4.98
C GLU A 115 -16.96 -7.35 -4.27
N LEU A 116 -16.01 -7.48 -3.35
CA LEU A 116 -15.40 -6.36 -2.63
C LEU A 116 -14.78 -5.33 -3.57
N THR A 117 -14.17 -5.76 -4.66
CA THR A 117 -13.50 -4.88 -5.63
C THR A 117 -14.39 -4.44 -6.78
N ASP A 118 -15.69 -4.84 -6.78
CA ASP A 118 -16.69 -4.50 -7.80
C ASP A 118 -16.20 -4.81 -9.23
N LEU A 119 -15.70 -6.04 -9.42
CA LEU A 119 -15.17 -6.51 -10.70
C LEU A 119 -16.13 -7.39 -11.50
N LYS A 120 -17.34 -7.68 -10.98
CA LYS A 120 -18.30 -8.62 -11.61
C LYS A 120 -18.59 -8.29 -13.08
N THR A 121 -18.72 -7.02 -13.42
CA THR A 121 -19.09 -6.55 -14.77
C THR A 121 -17.97 -6.66 -15.80
N VAL A 122 -16.74 -6.87 -15.37
CA VAL A 122 -15.55 -6.87 -16.25
C VAL A 122 -14.78 -8.19 -16.24
N LEU A 123 -15.29 -9.23 -15.58
CA LEU A 123 -14.60 -10.51 -15.44
C LEU A 123 -14.20 -11.14 -16.79
N ASN A 124 -15.05 -11.00 -17.79
CA ASN A 124 -14.85 -11.55 -19.14
C ASN A 124 -14.23 -10.55 -20.11
N LYS A 125 -13.66 -9.44 -19.61
CA LYS A 125 -12.90 -8.49 -20.43
C LYS A 125 -11.40 -8.73 -20.27
N LYS A 126 -10.65 -8.49 -21.35
CA LYS A 126 -9.20 -8.49 -21.28
C LYS A 126 -8.72 -7.28 -20.47
N ILE A 127 -7.65 -7.47 -19.68
CA ILE A 127 -7.09 -6.43 -18.80
C ILE A 127 -6.65 -5.19 -19.61
N GLU A 128 -6.10 -5.37 -20.83
CA GLU A 128 -5.72 -4.27 -21.72
C GLU A 128 -6.86 -3.34 -22.10
N THR A 129 -8.11 -3.84 -22.11
CA THR A 129 -9.29 -3.07 -22.50
C THR A 129 -9.95 -2.31 -21.35
N LEU A 130 -9.42 -2.46 -20.13
CA LEU A 130 -9.99 -1.84 -18.94
C LEU A 130 -9.61 -0.37 -18.82
N SER A 131 -10.53 0.44 -18.27
CA SER A 131 -10.19 1.78 -17.80
C SER A 131 -9.15 1.70 -16.66
N LYS A 132 -8.44 2.81 -16.44
CA LYS A 132 -7.43 2.90 -15.34
C LYS A 132 -8.02 2.51 -14.00
N GLY A 133 -9.25 2.93 -13.67
CA GLY A 133 -9.94 2.58 -12.43
C GLY A 133 -10.20 1.09 -12.28
N PHE A 134 -10.65 0.41 -13.35
CA PHE A 134 -10.81 -1.04 -13.29
C PHE A 134 -9.46 -1.77 -13.20
N ARG A 135 -8.43 -1.32 -13.90
CA ARG A 135 -7.08 -1.88 -13.74
C ARG A 135 -6.59 -1.76 -12.30
N GLN A 136 -6.84 -0.63 -11.66
CA GLN A 136 -6.48 -0.41 -10.26
C GLN A 136 -7.22 -1.37 -9.32
N ARG A 137 -8.53 -1.57 -9.54
CA ARG A 137 -9.33 -2.54 -8.77
C ARG A 137 -8.85 -3.99 -8.99
N VAL A 138 -8.42 -4.36 -10.19
CA VAL A 138 -7.79 -5.68 -10.44
C VAL A 138 -6.50 -5.83 -9.64
N GLY A 139 -5.65 -4.80 -9.59
CA GLY A 139 -4.43 -4.80 -8.78
C GLY A 139 -4.71 -4.89 -7.28
N ILE A 140 -5.74 -4.19 -6.78
CA ILE A 140 -6.18 -4.32 -5.38
C ILE A 140 -6.73 -5.74 -5.13
N ALA A 141 -7.53 -6.30 -6.04
CA ALA A 141 -8.02 -7.67 -5.93
C ALA A 141 -6.86 -8.68 -5.86
N GLN A 142 -5.85 -8.53 -6.71
CA GLN A 142 -4.61 -9.32 -6.65
C GLN A 142 -3.96 -9.23 -5.27
N ALA A 143 -3.83 -8.03 -4.71
CA ALA A 143 -3.22 -7.83 -3.40
C ALA A 143 -4.04 -8.44 -2.25
N LEU A 144 -5.36 -8.63 -2.42
CA LEU A 144 -6.27 -9.15 -1.40
C LEU A 144 -6.50 -10.67 -1.48
N ILE A 145 -6.25 -11.29 -2.64
CA ILE A 145 -6.75 -12.65 -2.94
C ILE A 145 -6.25 -13.75 -2.00
N HIS A 146 -5.13 -13.52 -1.32
CA HIS A 146 -4.55 -14.48 -0.37
C HIS A 146 -4.87 -14.17 1.09
N ASP A 147 -5.78 -13.21 1.34
CA ASP A 147 -6.22 -12.77 2.68
C ASP A 147 -5.06 -12.27 3.56
N PRO A 148 -4.33 -11.26 3.11
CA PRO A 148 -3.16 -10.76 3.85
C PRO A 148 -3.57 -10.08 5.16
N GLU A 149 -2.66 -10.12 6.15
CA GLU A 149 -2.78 -9.35 7.39
C GLU A 149 -2.32 -7.89 7.21
N VAL A 150 -1.41 -7.65 6.26
CA VAL A 150 -0.85 -6.33 5.93
C VAL A 150 -1.10 -6.04 4.45
N ILE A 151 -1.58 -4.86 4.15
CA ILE A 151 -1.82 -4.38 2.78
C ILE A 151 -1.00 -3.11 2.57
N ILE A 152 -0.19 -3.11 1.53
CA ILE A 152 0.61 -1.94 1.12
C ILE A 152 0.15 -1.51 -0.26
N LEU A 153 -0.26 -0.25 -0.37
CA LEU A 153 -0.79 0.35 -1.60
C LEU A 153 0.06 1.57 -1.96
N ASP A 154 0.85 1.44 -3.02
CA ASP A 154 1.71 2.52 -3.50
C ASP A 154 0.97 3.33 -4.59
N GLU A 155 0.55 4.56 -4.25
CA GLU A 155 -0.21 5.50 -5.11
C GLU A 155 -1.48 4.86 -5.74
N PRO A 156 -2.34 4.17 -4.96
CA PRO A 156 -3.47 3.39 -5.51
C PRO A 156 -4.57 4.25 -6.11
N THR A 157 -4.56 5.54 -5.89
CA THR A 157 -5.55 6.53 -6.32
C THR A 157 -5.08 7.39 -7.48
N SER A 158 -3.82 7.25 -7.89
CA SER A 158 -3.21 8.09 -8.94
C SER A 158 -3.98 8.05 -10.25
N GLY A 159 -4.51 9.23 -10.66
CA GLY A 159 -5.22 9.43 -11.93
C GLY A 159 -6.61 8.77 -11.99
N LEU A 160 -7.24 8.57 -10.85
CA LEU A 160 -8.64 8.16 -10.73
C LEU A 160 -9.55 9.40 -10.67
N ASP A 161 -10.79 9.24 -11.15
CA ASP A 161 -11.83 10.26 -11.00
C ASP A 161 -12.40 10.26 -9.56
N PRO A 162 -13.13 11.34 -9.15
CA PRO A 162 -13.65 11.43 -7.79
C PRO A 162 -14.56 10.28 -7.36
N ASN A 163 -15.37 9.73 -8.28
CA ASN A 163 -16.25 8.60 -7.96
C ASN A 163 -15.46 7.32 -7.71
N GLN A 164 -14.40 7.10 -8.47
CA GLN A 164 -13.50 5.97 -8.28
C GLN A 164 -12.75 6.06 -6.95
N LEU A 165 -12.33 7.26 -6.54
CA LEU A 165 -11.72 7.52 -5.23
C LEU A 165 -12.66 7.14 -4.07
N ILE A 166 -13.94 7.57 -4.16
CA ILE A 166 -14.97 7.21 -3.16
C ILE A 166 -15.11 5.68 -3.04
N ASN A 167 -15.10 4.97 -4.16
CA ASN A 167 -15.25 3.52 -4.17
C ASN A 167 -14.03 2.81 -3.54
N ILE A 168 -12.81 3.26 -3.85
CA ILE A 168 -11.59 2.72 -3.22
C ILE A 168 -11.60 3.00 -1.72
N ARG A 169 -11.97 4.21 -1.30
CA ARG A 169 -12.14 4.55 0.12
C ARG A 169 -13.09 3.61 0.83
N LYS A 170 -14.30 3.39 0.28
CA LYS A 170 -15.28 2.46 0.84
C LYS A 170 -14.71 1.04 0.96
N LEU A 171 -14.01 0.57 -0.05
CA LEU A 171 -13.34 -0.72 -0.04
C LEU A 171 -12.33 -0.81 1.11
N LEU A 172 -11.41 0.14 1.24
CA LEU A 172 -10.38 0.12 2.29
C LEU A 172 -11.00 0.15 3.69
N LEU A 173 -12.00 0.99 3.91
CA LEU A 173 -12.73 1.06 5.19
C LEU A 173 -13.48 -0.25 5.51
N SER A 174 -13.97 -0.98 4.51
CA SER A 174 -14.67 -2.26 4.72
C SER A 174 -13.76 -3.40 5.15
N ILE A 175 -12.46 -3.32 4.84
CA ILE A 175 -11.50 -4.41 5.09
C ILE A 175 -10.52 -4.12 6.23
N VAL A 176 -10.41 -2.87 6.70
CA VAL A 176 -9.37 -2.46 7.66
C VAL A 176 -9.52 -3.11 9.03
N LYS A 177 -10.74 -3.45 9.47
CA LYS A 177 -11.02 -3.96 10.82
C LYS A 177 -10.05 -5.06 11.29
N ASP A 178 -9.71 -5.98 10.38
CA ASP A 178 -8.85 -7.13 10.65
C ASP A 178 -7.48 -7.05 9.98
N LYS A 179 -7.16 -5.94 9.34
CA LYS A 179 -5.95 -5.73 8.54
C LYS A 179 -5.22 -4.47 8.97
N CYS A 180 -3.98 -4.35 8.53
CA CYS A 180 -3.18 -3.14 8.63
C CYS A 180 -2.97 -2.62 7.21
N ILE A 181 -3.29 -1.36 6.94
CA ILE A 181 -3.18 -0.78 5.61
C ILE A 181 -2.17 0.38 5.63
N LEU A 182 -1.14 0.29 4.80
CA LEU A 182 -0.24 1.39 4.49
C LEU A 182 -0.56 1.91 3.08
N PHE A 183 -0.97 3.17 3.01
CA PHE A 183 -1.42 3.83 1.79
C PHE A 183 -0.50 5.00 1.47
N SER A 184 0.20 4.98 0.33
CA SER A 184 0.99 6.14 -0.09
C SER A 184 0.21 7.05 -1.02
N SER A 185 0.41 8.35 -0.87
CA SER A 185 -0.02 9.35 -1.83
C SER A 185 0.89 10.60 -1.75
N HIS A 186 0.91 11.35 -2.83
CA HIS A 186 1.46 12.71 -2.86
C HIS A 186 0.35 13.77 -2.78
N ILE A 187 -0.92 13.35 -2.76
CA ILE A 187 -2.12 14.19 -2.69
C ILE A 187 -2.68 14.17 -1.27
N LEU A 188 -2.63 15.32 -0.62
CA LEU A 188 -3.02 15.45 0.78
C LEU A 188 -4.49 15.09 1.02
N GLN A 189 -5.42 15.60 0.19
CA GLN A 189 -6.85 15.37 0.34
C GLN A 189 -7.22 13.88 0.31
N GLU A 190 -6.47 13.07 -0.43
CA GLU A 190 -6.68 11.61 -0.45
C GLU A 190 -6.34 11.00 0.90
N VAL A 191 -5.18 11.36 1.46
CA VAL A 191 -4.72 10.87 2.76
C VAL A 191 -5.68 11.32 3.87
N GLU A 192 -6.04 12.60 3.88
CA GLU A 192 -7.02 13.14 4.85
C GLU A 192 -8.35 12.42 4.81
N SER A 193 -8.82 12.05 3.63
CA SER A 193 -10.15 11.44 3.49
C SER A 193 -10.19 9.98 3.95
N ILE A 194 -9.07 9.24 3.90
CA ILE A 194 -9.03 7.78 4.07
C ILE A 194 -8.35 7.37 5.37
N CYS A 195 -7.28 8.08 5.79
CA CYS A 195 -6.36 7.58 6.80
C CYS A 195 -6.70 8.04 8.21
N ASP A 196 -6.39 7.18 9.18
CA ASP A 196 -6.54 7.47 10.63
C ASP A 196 -5.28 8.15 11.18
N ARG A 197 -4.12 7.83 10.59
CA ARG A 197 -2.80 8.31 10.99
C ARG A 197 -1.98 8.69 9.77
N ILE A 198 -1.19 9.74 9.89
CA ILE A 198 -0.40 10.31 8.78
C ILE A 198 1.07 10.32 9.17
N ILE A 199 1.89 9.74 8.30
CA ILE A 199 3.33 9.79 8.36
C ILE A 199 3.82 10.62 7.17
N ILE A 200 4.55 11.71 7.44
CA ILE A 200 5.15 12.53 6.39
C ILE A 200 6.63 12.19 6.25
N ILE A 201 7.02 11.83 5.02
CA ILE A 201 8.43 11.62 4.67
C ILE A 201 8.95 12.73 3.76
N HIS A 202 10.12 13.25 4.06
CA HIS A 202 10.81 14.22 3.23
C HIS A 202 12.31 13.93 3.21
N LYS A 203 12.92 13.95 2.02
CA LYS A 203 14.38 13.68 1.83
C LYS A 203 14.87 12.43 2.58
N GLY A 204 14.08 11.38 2.54
CA GLY A 204 14.41 10.09 3.17
C GLY A 204 14.25 10.03 4.69
N LYS A 205 13.65 11.02 5.35
CA LYS A 205 13.40 11.07 6.79
C LYS A 205 11.92 11.20 7.09
N ILE A 206 11.45 10.57 8.15
CA ILE A 206 10.13 10.83 8.72
C ILE A 206 10.24 12.17 9.47
N ILE A 207 9.44 13.14 9.05
CA ILE A 207 9.40 14.48 9.66
C ILE A 207 8.15 14.68 10.51
N LEU A 208 7.14 13.82 10.34
CA LEU A 208 5.93 13.83 11.17
C LEU A 208 5.33 12.41 11.20
N ASP A 209 4.78 12.04 12.35
CA ASP A 209 4.02 10.82 12.58
C ASP A 209 2.93 11.12 13.63
N LYS A 210 1.67 11.31 13.18
CA LYS A 210 0.54 11.70 14.04
C LYS A 210 -0.77 11.06 13.63
N TYR A 211 -1.64 10.81 14.61
CA TYR A 211 -3.04 10.52 14.35
C TYR A 211 -3.77 11.77 13.86
N LYS A 212 -4.79 11.56 13.03
CA LYS A 212 -5.55 12.66 12.42
C LYS A 212 -6.20 13.56 13.47
N GLU A 213 -6.68 13.00 14.56
CA GLU A 213 -7.30 13.70 15.68
C GLU A 213 -6.33 14.60 16.47
N ASP A 214 -5.01 14.33 16.37
CA ASP A 214 -3.99 15.10 17.10
C ASP A 214 -3.52 16.38 16.37
N PHE A 215 -4.05 16.65 15.17
CA PHE A 215 -3.68 17.85 14.43
C PHE A 215 -4.41 19.07 15.00
N LYS A 216 -3.65 20.09 15.42
CA LYS A 216 -4.16 21.36 15.97
C LYS A 216 -4.52 22.38 14.89
N ILE A 217 -3.87 22.28 13.74
CA ILE A 217 -4.09 23.09 12.52
C ILE A 217 -4.36 22.13 11.36
N SER A 218 -4.75 22.64 10.21
CA SER A 218 -5.00 21.80 9.05
C SER A 218 -3.75 20.97 8.68
N ILE A 219 -3.97 19.76 8.17
CA ILE A 219 -2.86 18.91 7.74
C ILE A 219 -2.11 19.59 6.58
N GLU A 220 -2.82 20.39 5.75
CA GLU A 220 -2.25 21.15 4.65
C GLU A 220 -1.26 22.22 5.13
N GLU A 221 -1.62 22.99 6.15
CA GLU A 221 -0.74 23.98 6.76
C GLU A 221 0.48 23.32 7.38
N THR A 222 0.27 22.27 8.17
CA THR A 222 1.36 21.47 8.75
C THR A 222 2.32 20.94 7.67
N PHE A 223 1.78 20.40 6.57
CA PHE A 223 2.59 19.87 5.47
C PHE A 223 3.42 20.98 4.79
N LYS A 224 2.81 22.13 4.50
CA LYS A 224 3.52 23.28 3.91
C LYS A 224 4.65 23.80 4.81
N GLU A 225 4.39 23.91 6.11
CA GLU A 225 5.41 24.37 7.07
C GLU A 225 6.61 23.40 7.17
N LEU A 226 6.36 22.09 7.10
CA LEU A 226 7.39 21.08 7.26
C LEU A 226 8.24 20.85 5.99
N ILE A 227 7.68 21.05 4.80
CA ILE A 227 8.41 20.83 3.55
C ILE A 227 9.19 22.08 3.10
N ASN A 228 8.75 23.28 3.46
CA ASN A 228 9.41 24.53 3.11
C ASN A 228 10.57 24.90 4.06
N LYS A 229 10.78 24.12 5.12
CA LYS A 229 11.97 24.18 6.00
C LYS A 229 13.07 23.23 5.50
#